data_1d65e5a286c68b167966cea184f23860
#
_entry.id   1d65e5a286c68b167966cea184f23860
#
_cell.length_a   1.000
_cell.length_b   1.000
_cell.length_c   1.000
_cell.angle_alpha   90.00
_cell.angle_beta   90.00
_cell.angle_gamma   90.00
#
_symmetry.space_group_name_H-M   'P 1'
#
loop_
_entity.id
_entity.type
_entity.pdbx_description
1 polymer ?
#
loop_
_entity_poly.entity_id
_entity_poly.type
_entity_poly.pdbx_seq_one_letter_code
_entity_poly.pdbx_strand_id
1 'polypeptide(L)'
;MNNIPSYQFRKAKYGSELLIDLIRLESLETYIRETPRHSLTYYDITLIDEGSGRFAVDEHEFQIERNRLYFTAPNQIREWKVDQMPTGMVLIFEEEFLCNFF
;
A
#
# COMPACT_ATOMS: atom_id res chain seq x y z
N MET A 1 -17.18 -16.75 -6.72
CA MET A 1 -15.96 -16.64 -5.92
C MET A 1 -15.32 -15.27 -6.11
N ASN A 2 -15.00 -14.60 -5.02
CA ASN A 2 -14.43 -13.29 -5.11
C ASN A 2 -12.92 -13.36 -5.29
N ASN A 3 -12.46 -12.82 -6.40
CA ASN A 3 -11.02 -12.70 -6.62
C ASN A 3 -10.50 -11.43 -5.94
N ILE A 4 -9.43 -11.58 -5.18
CA ILE A 4 -8.77 -10.45 -4.54
C ILE A 4 -7.60 -10.07 -5.45
N PRO A 5 -7.61 -8.84 -6.03
CA PRO A 5 -6.50 -8.41 -6.86
C PRO A 5 -5.18 -8.44 -6.11
N SER A 6 -4.12 -8.82 -6.81
CA SER A 6 -2.76 -8.81 -6.27
C SER A 6 -1.90 -7.94 -7.17
N TYR A 7 -1.20 -6.98 -6.59
CA TYR A 7 -0.34 -6.07 -7.33
C TYR A 7 1.12 -6.42 -7.13
N GLN A 8 1.88 -6.37 -8.23
CA GLN A 8 3.30 -6.68 -8.25
C GLN A 8 4.12 -5.41 -8.38
N PHE A 9 5.32 -5.44 -7.83
CA PHE A 9 6.25 -4.33 -7.90
C PHE A 9 6.81 -4.20 -9.32
N ARG A 10 6.82 -2.98 -9.85
CA ARG A 10 7.36 -2.69 -11.19
C ARG A 10 8.86 -2.42 -11.09
N LYS A 11 9.66 -3.46 -11.23
CA LYS A 11 11.12 -3.36 -11.08
C LYS A 11 11.80 -2.53 -12.15
N ALA A 12 11.25 -2.50 -13.36
CA ALA A 12 11.89 -1.83 -14.50
C ALA A 12 11.31 -0.47 -14.82
N LYS A 13 10.87 0.27 -13.79
CA LYS A 13 10.12 1.51 -13.93
C LYS A 13 10.83 2.60 -14.73
N TYR A 14 12.15 2.73 -14.59
CA TYR A 14 12.94 3.80 -15.23
C TYR A 14 14.09 3.24 -16.06
N GLY A 15 13.88 2.12 -16.73
CA GLY A 15 14.90 1.48 -17.54
C GLY A 15 15.97 0.75 -16.74
N SER A 16 15.79 0.67 -15.41
CA SER A 16 16.65 -0.11 -14.53
C SER A 16 15.79 -0.82 -13.49
N GLU A 17 16.33 -1.87 -12.92
CA GLU A 17 15.60 -2.63 -11.91
C GLU A 17 15.61 -1.88 -10.59
N LEU A 18 14.42 -1.54 -10.08
CA LEU A 18 14.24 -0.89 -8.81
C LEU A 18 13.67 -1.87 -7.79
N LEU A 19 14.20 -1.83 -6.58
CA LEU A 19 13.72 -2.66 -5.46
C LEU A 19 12.98 -1.85 -4.41
N ILE A 20 12.96 -0.51 -4.56
CA ILE A 20 12.31 0.41 -3.62
C ILE A 20 11.78 1.63 -4.40
N ASP A 21 10.62 2.13 -4.00
CA ASP A 21 10.03 3.33 -4.60
C ASP A 21 9.24 4.09 -3.55
N LEU A 22 9.15 5.40 -3.73
CA LEU A 22 8.35 6.29 -2.89
C LEU A 22 7.31 6.97 -3.78
N ILE A 23 6.06 6.81 -3.46
CA ILE A 23 4.96 7.35 -4.27
C ILE A 23 3.99 8.15 -3.40
N ARG A 24 3.21 9.03 -4.04
CA ARG A 24 2.16 9.74 -3.33
C ARG A 24 0.92 8.86 -3.23
N LEU A 25 0.33 8.83 -2.04
CA LEU A 25 -0.89 8.06 -1.82
C LEU A 25 -2.02 8.53 -2.75
N GLU A 26 -2.08 9.83 -3.04
CA GLU A 26 -3.08 10.42 -3.94
C GLU A 26 -3.04 9.78 -5.33
N SER A 27 -1.87 9.36 -5.79
CA SER A 27 -1.74 8.73 -7.10
C SER A 27 -2.39 7.35 -7.17
N LEU A 28 -2.76 6.79 -6.03
CA LEU A 28 -3.42 5.48 -5.94
C LEU A 28 -4.93 5.59 -5.79
N GLU A 29 -5.51 6.79 -5.92
CA GLU A 29 -6.94 7.01 -5.71
C GLU A 29 -7.81 6.05 -6.50
N THR A 30 -7.50 5.83 -7.78
CA THR A 30 -8.27 4.93 -8.63
C THR A 30 -8.27 3.50 -8.08
N TYR A 31 -7.13 3.02 -7.63
CA TYR A 31 -7.02 1.68 -7.05
C TYR A 31 -7.82 1.57 -5.75
N ILE A 32 -7.74 2.61 -4.92
CA ILE A 32 -8.48 2.64 -3.65
C ILE A 32 -9.99 2.60 -3.90
N ARG A 33 -10.47 3.31 -4.94
CA ARG A 33 -11.89 3.33 -5.29
C ARG A 33 -12.37 2.03 -5.94
N GLU A 34 -11.62 1.51 -6.89
CA GLU A 34 -12.07 0.40 -7.74
C GLU A 34 -11.75 -0.97 -7.16
N THR A 35 -10.63 -1.09 -6.46
CA THR A 35 -10.20 -2.35 -5.86
C THR A 35 -9.78 -2.14 -4.42
N PRO A 36 -10.72 -1.72 -3.54
CA PRO A 36 -10.36 -1.40 -2.17
C PRO A 36 -9.80 -2.58 -1.39
N ARG A 37 -10.25 -3.79 -1.71
CA ARG A 37 -9.73 -5.01 -1.10
C ARG A 37 -8.74 -5.67 -2.06
N HIS A 38 -7.48 -5.81 -1.63
CA HIS A 38 -6.40 -6.28 -2.48
C HIS A 38 -5.23 -6.83 -1.65
N SER A 39 -4.27 -7.41 -2.32
CA SER A 39 -2.99 -7.77 -1.72
C SER A 39 -1.84 -7.25 -2.56
N LEU A 40 -0.66 -7.19 -1.96
CA LEU A 40 0.57 -6.77 -2.63
C LEU A 40 1.59 -7.90 -2.55
N THR A 41 2.47 -8.01 -3.53
CA THR A 41 3.57 -8.98 -3.49
C THR A 41 4.83 -8.39 -2.85
N TYR A 42 4.73 -7.17 -2.31
CA TYR A 42 5.85 -6.41 -1.78
C TYR A 42 5.46 -5.75 -0.45
N TYR A 43 6.45 -5.17 0.24
CA TYR A 43 6.23 -4.44 1.48
C TYR A 43 5.72 -3.03 1.19
N ASP A 44 4.91 -2.51 2.09
CA ASP A 44 4.30 -1.19 1.96
C ASP A 44 4.28 -0.52 3.32
N ILE A 45 4.80 0.72 3.37
CA ILE A 45 4.68 1.59 4.53
C ILE A 45 3.94 2.83 4.06
N THR A 46 2.73 3.01 4.58
CA THR A 46 1.87 4.14 4.20
C THR A 46 1.80 5.13 5.34
N LEU A 47 2.15 6.39 5.07
CA LEU A 47 2.01 7.51 5.99
C LEU A 47 0.82 8.36 5.57
N ILE A 48 -0.14 8.52 6.47
CA ILE A 48 -1.34 9.32 6.22
C ILE A 48 -1.09 10.79 6.57
N ASP A 49 -1.37 11.68 5.64
CA ASP A 49 -1.39 13.12 5.88
C ASP A 49 -2.81 13.57 6.21
N GLU A 50 -3.78 13.26 5.34
CA GLU A 50 -5.19 13.56 5.55
C GLU A 50 -6.04 12.41 5.07
N GLY A 51 -7.27 12.34 5.54
CA GLY A 51 -8.24 11.33 5.16
C GLY A 51 -9.02 10.82 6.33
N SER A 52 -10.06 10.04 6.05
CA SER A 52 -10.87 9.44 7.09
C SER A 52 -11.47 8.12 6.63
N GLY A 53 -11.91 7.32 7.57
CA GLY A 53 -12.42 5.99 7.35
C GLY A 53 -11.60 4.94 8.06
N ARG A 54 -11.49 3.77 7.47
CA ARG A 54 -10.75 2.66 8.06
C ARG A 54 -9.85 1.99 7.04
N PHE A 55 -8.78 1.41 7.55
CA PHE A 55 -7.87 0.59 6.77
C PHE A 55 -7.71 -0.74 7.49
N ALA A 56 -8.01 -1.83 6.80
CA ALA A 56 -7.92 -3.17 7.36
C ALA A 56 -6.75 -3.93 6.77
N VAL A 57 -6.05 -4.67 7.63
CA VAL A 57 -4.99 -5.60 7.23
C VAL A 57 -5.34 -6.95 7.83
N ASP A 58 -5.60 -7.92 6.94
CA ASP A 58 -6.14 -9.22 7.29
C ASP A 58 -7.45 -9.02 8.05
N GLU A 59 -7.53 -9.27 9.33
CA GLU A 59 -8.75 -9.08 10.10
C GLU A 59 -8.66 -7.93 11.11
N HIS A 60 -7.57 -7.14 11.03
CA HIS A 60 -7.36 -6.02 11.94
C HIS A 60 -7.75 -4.72 11.27
N GLU A 61 -8.63 -3.95 11.89
CA GLU A 61 -9.04 -2.63 11.39
C GLU A 61 -8.37 -1.52 12.17
N PHE A 62 -7.93 -0.51 11.42
CA PHE A 62 -7.31 0.69 11.97
C PHE A 62 -8.05 1.90 11.44
N GLN A 63 -8.19 2.91 12.28
CA GLN A 63 -8.79 4.17 11.86
C GLN A 63 -7.79 4.95 11.02
N ILE A 64 -8.24 5.55 9.91
CA ILE A 64 -7.40 6.43 9.10
C ILE A 64 -7.31 7.77 9.83
N GLU A 65 -6.10 8.14 10.23
CA GLU A 65 -5.82 9.35 10.97
C GLU A 65 -4.53 9.99 10.50
N ARG A 66 -4.47 11.31 10.63
CA ARG A 66 -3.28 12.08 10.32
C ARG A 66 -2.07 11.59 11.11
N ASN A 67 -0.92 11.53 10.44
CA ASN A 67 0.37 11.11 11.01
C ASN A 67 0.42 9.65 11.45
N ARG A 68 -0.50 8.83 10.96
CA ARG A 68 -0.50 7.41 11.24
C ARG A 68 0.27 6.66 10.16
N LEU A 69 1.08 5.68 10.59
CA LEU A 69 1.81 4.78 9.71
C LEU A 69 1.14 3.40 9.70
N TYR A 70 0.99 2.85 8.50
CA TYR A 70 0.55 1.47 8.34
C TYR A 70 1.64 0.69 7.63
N PHE A 71 2.03 -0.43 8.23
CA PHE A 71 3.00 -1.35 7.63
C PHE A 71 2.31 -2.63 7.22
N THR A 72 2.51 -3.04 5.97
CA THR A 72 1.98 -4.31 5.49
C THR A 72 3.07 -5.13 4.81
N ALA A 73 3.04 -6.43 5.08
CA ALA A 73 3.95 -7.40 4.48
C ALA A 73 3.32 -8.01 3.23
N PRO A 74 4.14 -8.65 2.38
CA PRO A 74 3.61 -9.32 1.18
C PRO A 74 2.49 -10.30 1.49
N ASN A 75 1.51 -10.33 0.61
CA ASN A 75 0.39 -11.26 0.60
C ASN A 75 -0.64 -11.06 1.71
N GLN A 76 -0.50 -10.04 2.56
CA GLN A 76 -1.56 -9.69 3.48
C GLN A 76 -2.75 -9.09 2.72
N ILE A 77 -3.96 -9.38 3.16
CA ILE A 77 -5.17 -8.83 2.55
C ILE A 77 -5.41 -7.46 3.14
N ARG A 78 -5.43 -6.45 2.29
CA ARG A 78 -5.62 -5.05 2.67
C ARG A 78 -6.97 -4.58 2.17
N GLU A 79 -7.63 -3.72 2.92
CA GLU A 79 -8.90 -3.15 2.48
C GLU A 79 -9.04 -1.70 2.93
N TRP A 80 -9.28 -0.82 1.97
CA TRP A 80 -9.58 0.59 2.22
C TRP A 80 -11.08 0.76 2.36
N LYS A 81 -11.53 1.30 3.49
CA LYS A 81 -12.94 1.64 3.75
C LYS A 81 -13.01 3.13 4.02
N VAL A 82 -12.87 3.92 2.96
CA VAL A 82 -12.63 5.36 3.09
C VAL A 82 -13.93 6.16 3.11
N ASP A 83 -13.97 7.17 3.96
CA ASP A 83 -15.00 8.20 3.95
C ASP A 83 -14.48 9.43 3.18
N GLN A 84 -13.28 9.87 3.51
CA GLN A 84 -12.56 10.90 2.79
C GLN A 84 -11.29 10.30 2.23
N MET A 85 -11.05 10.47 0.92
CA MET A 85 -9.91 9.88 0.23
C MET A 85 -8.59 10.29 0.90
N PRO A 86 -7.75 9.32 1.26
CA PRO A 86 -6.53 9.64 1.98
C PRO A 86 -5.46 10.24 1.07
N THR A 87 -4.68 11.13 1.66
CA THR A 87 -3.46 11.69 1.07
C THR A 87 -2.27 11.31 1.95
N GLY A 88 -1.09 11.31 1.37
CA GLY A 88 0.13 11.00 2.10
C GLY A 88 1.19 10.40 1.20
N MET A 89 2.08 9.62 1.82
CA MET A 89 3.20 9.00 1.12
C MET A 89 3.21 7.50 1.34
N VAL A 90 3.65 6.78 0.33
CA VAL A 90 3.77 5.32 0.39
C VAL A 90 5.18 4.93 -0.01
N LEU A 91 5.87 4.22 0.89
CA LEU A 91 7.17 3.61 0.60
C LEU A 91 6.93 2.13 0.32
N ILE A 92 7.32 1.68 -0.86
CA ILE A 92 7.16 0.28 -1.25
C ILE A 92 8.53 -0.32 -1.57
N PHE A 93 8.72 -1.59 -1.24
CA PHE A 93 10.00 -2.24 -1.50
C PHE A 93 9.84 -3.75 -1.57
N GLU A 94 10.71 -4.37 -2.38
CA GLU A 94 10.80 -5.82 -2.51
C GLU A 94 11.58 -6.42 -1.35
N GLU A 95 11.34 -7.69 -1.07
CA GLU A 95 12.08 -8.44 -0.06
C GLU A 95 13.58 -8.45 -0.37
N GLU A 96 13.95 -8.50 -1.65
CA GLU A 96 15.34 -8.45 -2.09
C GLU A 96 16.08 -7.21 -1.58
N PHE A 97 15.36 -6.08 -1.48
CA PHE A 97 15.94 -4.86 -0.94
C PHE A 97 16.42 -5.07 0.50
N LEU A 98 15.59 -5.72 1.32
CA LEU A 98 15.96 -6.01 2.71
C LEU A 98 17.15 -6.96 2.77
N CYS A 99 17.14 -8.00 1.94
CA CYS A 99 18.22 -8.99 1.93
C CYS A 99 19.57 -8.39 1.53
N ASN A 100 19.56 -7.35 0.68
CA ASN A 100 20.79 -6.71 0.23
C ASN A 100 21.37 -5.77 1.28
N PHE A 101 20.58 -5.25 2.21
CA PHE A 101 21.01 -4.25 3.19
C PHE A 101 20.96 -4.72 4.63
N PHE A 102 20.40 -5.86 4.86
CA PHE A 102 20.26 -6.44 6.19
C PHE A 102 20.54 -7.95 6.12
#